data_9b95534d7fa2129339f0dad3f2766fd0
#
_entry.id   9b95534d7fa2129339f0dad3f2766fd0
#
_cell.length_a   1.000
_cell.length_b   1.000
_cell.length_c   1.000
_cell.angle_alpha   90.00
_cell.angle_beta   90.00
_cell.angle_gamma   90.00
#
_symmetry.space_group_name_H-M   'P 1'
#
loop_
_entity.id
_entity.type
_entity.pdbx_description
1 polymer ?
#
loop_
_entity_poly.entity_id
_entity_poly.type
_entity_poly.pdbx_seq_one_letter_code
_entity_poly.pdbx_strand_id
1 'polypeptide(L)'
;YTTYVMLGLFETYLPHLLDSYILAAIPCAFVVCGCVGMLMERGVIRFLYGSPWETLLATWGISLILIQSVRLVFGAQNVEVANPAWLSGGIEVVYGVVLPRSRIAIIVFAVAVVSAVIFLLQRTSFGLKVRAVTQNRAMAGALGVSTHRVDMWTFGLGCAIAGLGG
;
A
#
# COMPACT_ATOMS: atom_id res chain seq x y z
N TYR A 1 9.74 5.44 -2.36
CA TYR A 1 10.01 6.48 -3.38
C TYR A 1 8.94 7.58 -3.39
N THR A 2 7.65 7.28 -3.20
CA THR A 2 6.61 8.32 -3.05
C THR A 2 6.90 9.24 -1.87
N THR A 3 7.38 8.69 -0.77
CA THR A 3 7.81 9.44 0.42
C THR A 3 8.99 10.36 0.09
N TYR A 4 9.95 9.90 -0.70
CA TYR A 4 11.10 10.69 -1.14
C TYR A 4 10.68 11.87 -2.04
N VAL A 5 9.79 11.63 -3.00
CA VAL A 5 9.25 12.69 -3.86
C VAL A 5 8.48 13.72 -3.03
N MET A 6 7.71 13.27 -2.04
CA MET A 6 7.01 14.15 -1.12
C MET A 6 7.96 14.96 -0.26
N LEU A 7 9.04 14.35 0.26
CA LEU A 7 10.08 15.06 0.99
C LEU A 7 10.65 16.21 0.15
N GLY A 8 11.05 15.94 -1.10
CA GLY A 8 11.58 16.95 -2.00
C GLY A 8 10.58 18.07 -2.34
N LEU A 9 9.30 17.76 -2.46
CA LEU A 9 8.24 18.76 -2.65
C LEU A 9 8.07 19.61 -1.39
N PHE A 10 8.09 19.02 -0.20
CA PHE A 10 7.97 19.76 1.06
C PHE A 10 9.19 20.63 1.33
N GLU A 11 10.40 20.17 1.03
CA GLU A 11 11.63 20.99 1.11
C GLU A 11 11.55 22.21 0.19
N THR A 12 10.96 22.04 -1.00
CA THR A 12 10.89 23.14 -2.00
C THR A 12 9.75 24.13 -1.70
N TYR A 13 8.59 23.66 -1.22
CA TYR A 13 7.37 24.47 -1.10
C TYR A 13 6.97 24.83 0.33
N LEU A 14 7.29 23.99 1.33
CA LEU A 14 6.84 24.15 2.72
C LEU A 14 7.90 23.72 3.75
N PRO A 15 9.05 24.42 3.84
CA PRO A 15 10.13 24.03 4.77
C PRO A 15 9.71 24.05 6.26
N HIS A 16 8.65 24.78 6.61
CA HIS A 16 8.12 24.86 7.98
C HIS A 16 7.36 23.62 8.44
N LEU A 17 6.98 22.71 7.54
CA LEU A 17 6.17 21.52 7.81
C LEU A 17 6.94 20.20 7.58
N LEU A 18 8.27 20.24 7.58
CA LEU A 18 9.13 19.06 7.38
C LEU A 18 8.85 17.94 8.37
N ASP A 19 8.45 18.25 9.61
CA ASP A 19 8.09 17.22 10.59
C ASP A 19 6.75 16.53 10.33
N SER A 20 5.91 17.12 9.48
CA SER A 20 4.58 16.58 9.15
C SER A 20 4.51 15.91 7.78
N TYR A 21 5.62 15.87 7.02
CA TYR A 21 5.62 15.29 5.67
C TYR A 21 5.22 13.80 5.66
N ILE A 22 5.54 13.05 6.72
CA ILE A 22 5.15 11.64 6.86
C ILE A 22 3.63 11.48 6.88
N LEU A 23 2.92 12.36 7.59
CA LEU A 23 1.45 12.33 7.65
C LEU A 23 0.80 12.57 6.29
N ALA A 24 1.42 13.37 5.43
CA ALA A 24 0.97 13.59 4.06
C ALA A 24 1.47 12.49 3.10
N ALA A 25 2.65 11.92 3.34
CA ALA A 25 3.22 10.86 2.52
C ALA A 25 2.43 9.55 2.63
N ILE A 26 1.89 9.22 3.81
CA ILE A 26 1.08 8.02 4.05
C ILE A 26 -0.14 7.95 3.10
N PRO A 27 -1.07 8.93 3.07
CA PRO A 27 -2.20 8.88 2.16
C PRO A 27 -1.79 8.99 0.70
N CYS A 28 -0.72 9.73 0.39
CA CYS A 28 -0.20 9.82 -0.97
C CYS A 28 0.34 8.48 -1.47
N ALA A 29 1.15 7.79 -0.66
CA ALA A 29 1.66 6.46 -0.98
C ALA A 29 0.51 5.46 -1.16
N PHE A 30 -0.50 5.51 -0.30
CA PHE A 30 -1.71 4.70 -0.39
C PHE A 30 -2.43 4.89 -1.74
N VAL A 31 -2.66 6.14 -2.14
CA VAL A 31 -3.34 6.46 -3.40
C VAL A 31 -2.49 6.06 -4.61
N VAL A 32 -1.21 6.39 -4.63
CA VAL A 32 -0.30 6.07 -5.75
C VAL A 32 -0.19 4.56 -5.94
N CYS A 33 0.09 3.81 -4.87
CA CYS A 33 0.20 2.34 -4.95
C CYS A 33 -1.14 1.69 -5.30
N GLY A 34 -2.25 2.23 -4.78
CA GLY A 34 -3.60 1.78 -5.14
C GLY A 34 -3.91 2.00 -6.63
N CYS A 35 -3.57 3.17 -7.17
CA CYS A 35 -3.74 3.45 -8.59
C CYS A 35 -2.89 2.53 -9.47
N VAL A 36 -1.62 2.33 -9.12
CA VAL A 36 -0.75 1.37 -9.83
C VAL A 36 -1.34 -0.03 -9.79
N GLY A 37 -1.82 -0.49 -8.62
CA GLY A 37 -2.48 -1.78 -8.49
C GLY A 37 -3.72 -1.91 -9.37
N MET A 38 -4.59 -0.90 -9.40
CA MET A 38 -5.78 -0.89 -10.26
C MET A 38 -5.41 -0.91 -11.77
N LEU A 39 -4.35 -0.20 -12.14
CA LEU A 39 -3.85 -0.23 -13.53
C LEU A 39 -3.30 -1.60 -13.90
N MET A 40 -2.55 -2.25 -13.00
CA MET A 40 -2.04 -3.61 -13.20
C MET A 40 -3.16 -4.63 -13.33
N GLU A 41 -4.17 -4.57 -12.49
CA GLU A 41 -5.33 -5.46 -12.57
C GLU A 41 -6.03 -5.28 -13.89
N ARG A 42 -6.34 -4.05 -14.27
CA ARG A 42 -7.07 -3.74 -15.51
C ARG A 42 -6.28 -4.08 -16.78
N GLY A 43 -4.96 -3.89 -16.77
CA GLY A 43 -4.09 -4.08 -17.94
C GLY A 43 -3.66 -5.51 -18.17
N VAL A 44 -3.39 -6.25 -17.09
CA VAL A 44 -2.75 -7.58 -17.20
C VAL A 44 -3.54 -8.66 -16.47
N ILE A 45 -3.82 -8.48 -15.16
CA ILE A 45 -4.31 -9.55 -14.31
C ILE A 45 -5.72 -9.99 -14.73
N ARG A 46 -6.54 -9.05 -15.17
CA ARG A 46 -7.89 -9.31 -15.67
C ARG A 46 -7.94 -10.41 -16.74
N PHE A 47 -6.95 -10.46 -17.61
CA PHE A 47 -6.91 -11.42 -18.71
C PHE A 47 -6.42 -12.81 -18.27
N LEU A 48 -5.80 -12.90 -17.08
CA LEU A 48 -5.16 -14.10 -16.57
C LEU A 48 -5.97 -14.84 -15.49
N TYR A 49 -7.17 -14.37 -15.15
CA TYR A 49 -8.00 -14.97 -14.08
C TYR A 49 -8.36 -16.45 -14.30
N GLY A 50 -8.14 -17.02 -15.48
CA GLY A 50 -8.37 -18.44 -15.76
C GLY A 50 -7.22 -19.37 -15.37
N SER A 51 -6.00 -18.84 -15.19
CA SER A 51 -4.76 -19.60 -15.01
C SER A 51 -3.95 -19.05 -13.84
N PRO A 52 -4.02 -19.68 -12.65
CA PRO A 52 -3.32 -19.17 -11.46
C PRO A 52 -1.79 -19.11 -11.65
N TRP A 53 -1.20 -20.03 -12.39
CA TRP A 53 0.24 -20.06 -12.67
C TRP A 53 0.69 -18.89 -13.55
N GLU A 54 -0.09 -18.55 -14.57
CA GLU A 54 0.18 -17.42 -15.45
C GLU A 54 0.06 -16.09 -14.71
N THR A 55 -0.89 -15.98 -13.80
CA THR A 55 -1.07 -14.80 -12.93
C THR A 55 0.15 -14.58 -12.02
N LEU A 56 0.70 -15.64 -11.44
CA LEU A 56 1.91 -15.57 -10.61
C LEU A 56 3.13 -15.11 -11.43
N LEU A 57 3.34 -15.69 -12.60
CA LEU A 57 4.44 -15.31 -13.50
C LEU A 57 4.30 -13.85 -13.97
N ALA A 58 3.09 -13.44 -14.34
CA ALA A 58 2.82 -12.07 -14.79
C ALA A 58 3.06 -11.05 -13.68
N THR A 59 2.59 -11.30 -12.46
CA THR A 59 2.81 -10.40 -11.33
C THR A 59 4.29 -10.30 -10.98
N TRP A 60 5.03 -11.39 -11.04
CA TRP A 60 6.48 -11.39 -10.83
C TRP A 60 7.21 -10.59 -11.91
N GLY A 61 6.87 -10.80 -13.19
CA GLY A 61 7.43 -10.05 -14.30
C GLY A 61 7.16 -8.55 -14.22
N ILE A 62 5.92 -8.16 -13.88
CA ILE A 62 5.55 -6.76 -13.68
C ILE A 62 6.31 -6.15 -12.49
N SER A 63 6.48 -6.91 -11.40
CA SER A 63 7.26 -6.47 -10.25
C SER A 63 8.70 -6.11 -10.66
N LEU A 64 9.36 -6.96 -11.46
CA LEU A 64 10.70 -6.68 -11.99
C LEU A 64 10.72 -5.42 -12.87
N ILE A 65 9.73 -5.26 -13.74
CA ILE A 65 9.62 -4.07 -14.60
C ILE A 65 9.45 -2.81 -13.74
N LEU A 66 8.58 -2.84 -12.72
CA LEU A 66 8.38 -1.71 -11.82
C LEU A 66 9.65 -1.36 -11.03
N ILE A 67 10.33 -2.36 -10.48
CA ILE A 67 11.61 -2.16 -9.77
C ILE A 67 12.63 -1.51 -10.70
N GLN A 68 12.76 -2.02 -11.92
CA GLN A 68 13.71 -1.48 -12.89
C GLN A 68 13.33 -0.08 -13.37
N SER A 69 12.05 0.19 -13.57
CA SER A 69 11.54 1.53 -13.93
C SER A 69 11.87 2.56 -12.84
N VAL A 70 11.65 2.21 -11.58
CA VAL A 70 11.99 3.08 -10.45
C VAL A 70 13.50 3.33 -10.38
N ARG A 71 14.32 2.30 -10.59
CA ARG A 71 15.79 2.43 -10.62
C ARG A 71 16.28 3.32 -11.76
N LEU A 72 15.63 3.28 -12.91
CA LEU A 72 15.97 4.14 -14.05
C LEU A 72 15.64 5.62 -13.79
N VAL A 73 14.54 5.89 -13.07
CA VAL A 73 14.08 7.26 -12.78
C VAL A 73 14.84 7.87 -11.61
N PHE A 74 15.04 7.12 -10.52
CA PHE A 74 15.63 7.61 -9.26
C PHE A 74 17.09 7.21 -9.06
N GLY A 75 17.66 6.41 -9.96
CA GLY A 75 19.01 5.85 -9.84
C GLY A 75 19.04 4.54 -9.04
N ALA A 76 20.20 3.87 -9.10
CA ALA A 76 20.40 2.56 -8.46
C ALA A 76 20.73 2.65 -6.96
N GLN A 77 20.93 3.85 -6.42
CA GLN A 77 21.28 4.04 -5.01
C GLN A 77 20.03 4.01 -4.12
N ASN A 78 20.20 3.45 -2.93
CA ASN A 78 19.17 3.53 -1.89
C ASN A 78 19.01 4.99 -1.47
N VAL A 79 17.80 5.49 -1.56
CA VAL A 79 17.48 6.85 -1.14
C VAL A 79 17.15 6.81 0.34
N GLU A 80 18.00 7.45 1.14
CA GLU A 80 17.75 7.60 2.57
C GLU A 80 16.72 8.71 2.80
N VAL A 81 15.66 8.38 3.53
CA VAL A 81 14.66 9.34 4.00
C VAL A 81 14.97 9.68 5.45
N ALA A 82 15.25 10.95 5.72
CA ALA A 82 15.56 11.41 7.06
C ALA A 82 14.40 11.15 8.04
N ASN A 83 14.71 10.52 9.17
CA ASN A 83 13.70 10.33 10.22
C ASN A 83 13.39 11.69 10.89
N PRO A 84 12.10 12.04 11.07
CA PRO A 84 11.72 13.24 11.81
C PRO A 84 12.26 13.24 13.24
N ALA A 85 12.54 14.43 13.76
CA ALA A 85 13.11 14.60 15.10
C ALA A 85 12.25 13.97 16.22
N TRP A 86 10.93 13.97 16.08
CA TRP A 86 10.00 13.37 17.06
C TRP A 86 9.99 11.82 17.04
N LEU A 87 10.50 11.19 15.99
CA LEU A 87 10.65 9.73 15.88
C LEU A 87 12.06 9.28 16.34
N SER A 88 13.01 10.20 16.45
CA SER A 88 14.35 9.96 16.96
C SER A 88 14.34 9.94 18.48
N GLY A 89 14.70 8.81 19.09
CA GLY A 89 14.77 8.63 20.53
C GLY A 89 14.31 7.23 20.95
N GLY A 90 14.66 6.83 22.15
CA GLY A 90 14.28 5.55 22.76
C GLY A 90 13.48 5.76 24.04
N ILE A 91 12.60 4.82 24.36
CA ILE A 91 11.93 4.70 25.65
C ILE A 91 12.57 3.52 26.36
N GLU A 92 13.10 3.73 27.54
CA GLU A 92 13.51 2.61 28.42
C GLU A 92 12.25 1.90 28.93
N VAL A 93 12.05 0.67 28.46
CA VAL A 93 10.87 -0.13 28.85
C VAL A 93 11.19 -1.08 29.99
N VAL A 94 12.42 -1.59 30.07
CA VAL A 94 12.92 -2.44 31.15
C VAL A 94 14.40 -2.15 31.34
N TYR A 95 14.94 -2.37 32.54
CA TYR A 95 16.34 -2.13 32.90
C TYR A 95 17.32 -2.51 31.77
N GLY A 96 17.86 -1.46 31.08
CA GLY A 96 18.89 -1.60 30.05
C GLY A 96 18.38 -1.90 28.62
N VAL A 97 17.07 -1.99 28.37
CA VAL A 97 16.51 -2.20 27.03
C VAL A 97 15.83 -0.92 26.56
N VAL A 98 16.47 -0.26 25.58
CA VAL A 98 15.94 0.94 24.93
C VAL A 98 15.19 0.53 23.67
N LEU A 99 13.86 0.72 23.64
CA LEU A 99 13.04 0.54 22.44
C LEU A 99 12.99 1.85 21.64
N PRO A 100 13.44 1.87 20.39
CA PRO A 100 13.31 3.04 19.53
C PRO A 100 11.83 3.39 19.33
N ARG A 101 11.48 4.66 19.49
CA ARG A 101 10.10 5.15 19.29
C ARG A 101 9.54 4.81 17.91
N SER A 102 10.40 4.77 16.88
CA SER A 102 10.03 4.38 15.53
C SER A 102 9.40 2.97 15.47
N ARG A 103 9.93 2.00 16.22
CA ARG A 103 9.35 0.64 16.25
C ARG A 103 7.97 0.58 16.88
N ILE A 104 7.76 1.35 17.95
CA ILE A 104 6.45 1.44 18.59
C ILE A 104 5.45 2.09 17.64
N ALA A 105 5.85 3.18 16.98
CA ALA A 105 5.02 3.86 15.99
C ALA A 105 4.62 2.92 14.82
N ILE A 106 5.56 2.12 14.31
CA ILE A 106 5.29 1.13 13.25
C ILE A 106 4.27 0.09 13.72
N ILE A 107 4.41 -0.44 14.94
CA ILE A 107 3.47 -1.44 15.48
C ILE A 107 2.08 -0.84 15.62
N VAL A 108 1.95 0.35 16.20
CA VAL A 108 0.66 1.05 16.37
C VAL A 108 0.02 1.31 15.00
N PHE A 109 0.82 1.79 14.04
CA PHE A 109 0.36 2.03 12.68
C PHE A 109 -0.10 0.74 12.00
N ALA A 110 0.65 -0.35 12.11
CA ALA A 110 0.28 -1.65 11.54
C ALA A 110 -1.04 -2.17 12.13
N VAL A 111 -1.20 -2.08 13.45
CA VAL A 111 -2.46 -2.46 14.12
C VAL A 111 -3.62 -1.58 13.66
N ALA A 112 -3.41 -0.28 13.50
CA ALA A 112 -4.43 0.64 12.99
C ALA A 112 -4.86 0.29 11.56
N VAL A 113 -3.90 0.03 10.65
CA VAL A 113 -4.17 -0.37 9.26
C VAL A 113 -4.93 -1.68 9.21
N VAL A 114 -4.49 -2.72 9.95
CA VAL A 114 -5.18 -4.02 9.99
C VAL A 114 -6.61 -3.86 10.53
N SER A 115 -6.79 -3.10 11.59
CA SER A 115 -8.12 -2.82 12.16
C SER A 115 -9.03 -2.09 11.17
N ALA A 116 -8.50 -1.12 10.44
CA ALA A 116 -9.24 -0.40 9.40
C ALA A 116 -9.67 -1.33 8.26
N VAL A 117 -8.80 -2.24 7.83
CA VAL A 117 -9.11 -3.24 6.79
C VAL A 117 -10.19 -4.21 7.25
N ILE A 118 -10.08 -4.73 8.48
CA ILE A 118 -11.08 -5.62 9.06
C ILE A 118 -12.43 -4.90 9.15
N PHE A 119 -12.45 -3.67 9.63
CA PHE A 119 -13.65 -2.85 9.70
C PHE A 119 -14.27 -2.64 8.31
N LEU A 120 -13.45 -2.29 7.31
CA LEU A 120 -13.89 -2.09 5.93
C LEU A 120 -14.50 -3.37 5.36
N LEU A 121 -13.86 -4.53 5.55
CA LEU A 121 -14.36 -5.80 5.03
C LEU A 121 -15.57 -6.34 5.77
N GLN A 122 -15.73 -6.05 7.06
CA GLN A 122 -16.83 -6.59 7.86
C GLN A 122 -18.05 -5.66 7.89
N ARG A 123 -17.85 -4.35 7.84
CA ARG A 123 -18.89 -3.36 8.11
C ARG A 123 -19.37 -2.60 6.87
N THR A 124 -18.72 -2.77 5.71
CA THR A 124 -19.11 -2.04 4.50
C THR A 124 -19.77 -2.95 3.46
N SER A 125 -20.59 -2.36 2.59
CA SER A 125 -21.18 -3.04 1.44
C SER A 125 -20.12 -3.52 0.43
N PHE A 126 -18.93 -2.89 0.42
CA PHE A 126 -17.80 -3.35 -0.37
C PHE A 126 -17.30 -4.72 0.12
N GLY A 127 -17.09 -4.89 1.42
CA GLY A 127 -16.67 -6.16 2.00
C GLY A 127 -17.71 -7.28 1.81
N LEU A 128 -19.00 -6.95 1.82
CA LEU A 128 -20.05 -7.91 1.47
C LEU A 128 -19.91 -8.40 0.02
N LYS A 129 -19.68 -7.49 -0.92
CA LYS A 129 -19.47 -7.84 -2.34
C LYS A 129 -18.20 -8.67 -2.54
N VAL A 130 -17.10 -8.32 -1.86
CA VAL A 130 -15.86 -9.11 -1.89
C VAL A 130 -16.13 -10.54 -1.43
N ARG A 131 -16.79 -10.73 -0.30
CA ARG A 131 -17.12 -12.08 0.21
C ARG A 131 -18.06 -12.85 -0.72
N ALA A 132 -19.05 -12.19 -1.32
CA ALA A 132 -19.93 -12.83 -2.28
C ALA A 132 -19.17 -13.32 -3.53
N VAL A 133 -18.27 -12.51 -4.08
CA VAL A 133 -17.46 -12.87 -5.26
C VAL A 133 -16.46 -13.99 -4.95
N THR A 134 -15.87 -13.99 -3.76
CA THR A 134 -14.92 -15.04 -3.34
C THR A 134 -15.60 -16.38 -3.07
N GLN A 135 -16.85 -16.38 -2.58
CA GLN A 135 -17.60 -17.61 -2.34
C GLN A 135 -18.14 -18.24 -3.63
N ASN A 136 -18.78 -17.45 -4.47
CA ASN A 136 -19.31 -17.93 -5.74
C ASN A 136 -19.41 -16.80 -6.77
N ARG A 137 -18.39 -16.72 -7.63
CA ARG A 137 -18.25 -15.68 -8.65
C ARG A 137 -19.42 -15.67 -9.65
N ALA A 138 -19.85 -16.86 -10.09
CA ALA A 138 -20.95 -16.99 -11.05
C ALA A 138 -22.29 -16.52 -10.47
N MET A 139 -22.58 -16.94 -9.24
CA MET A 139 -23.79 -16.54 -8.53
C MET A 139 -23.81 -15.05 -8.23
N ALA A 140 -22.68 -14.48 -7.78
CA ALA A 140 -22.57 -13.05 -7.53
C ALA A 140 -22.82 -12.23 -8.80
N GLY A 141 -22.29 -12.69 -9.94
CA GLY A 141 -22.55 -12.09 -11.26
C GLY A 141 -24.03 -12.16 -11.66
N ALA A 142 -24.69 -13.30 -11.44
CA ALA A 142 -26.11 -13.47 -11.71
C ALA A 142 -27.01 -12.54 -10.86
N LEU A 143 -26.57 -12.23 -9.65
CA LEU A 143 -27.24 -11.27 -8.75
C LEU A 143 -26.91 -9.79 -9.07
N GLY A 144 -26.24 -9.52 -10.19
CA GLY A 144 -25.95 -8.15 -10.64
C GLY A 144 -24.70 -7.51 -10.01
N VAL A 145 -23.90 -8.27 -9.25
CA VAL A 145 -22.63 -7.77 -8.73
C VAL A 145 -21.60 -7.74 -9.85
N SER A 146 -21.06 -6.57 -10.18
CA SER A 146 -19.99 -6.45 -11.18
C SER A 146 -18.66 -6.98 -10.61
N THR A 147 -18.42 -8.29 -10.80
CA THR A 147 -17.25 -9.01 -10.27
C THR A 147 -15.95 -8.32 -10.64
N HIS A 148 -15.83 -7.87 -11.88
CA HIS A 148 -14.62 -7.17 -12.36
C HIS A 148 -14.31 -5.88 -11.57
N ARG A 149 -15.33 -5.07 -11.23
CA ARG A 149 -15.10 -3.88 -10.41
C ARG A 149 -14.69 -4.25 -8.98
N VAL A 150 -15.25 -5.32 -8.44
CA VAL A 150 -14.88 -5.80 -7.11
C VAL A 150 -13.43 -6.27 -7.09
N ASP A 151 -13.01 -7.03 -8.10
CA ASP A 151 -11.64 -7.52 -8.23
C ASP A 151 -10.65 -6.35 -8.34
N MET A 152 -10.92 -5.39 -9.22
CA MET A 152 -10.08 -4.20 -9.41
C MET A 152 -9.89 -3.39 -8.12
N TRP A 153 -10.97 -3.14 -7.39
CA TRP A 153 -10.89 -2.40 -6.14
C TRP A 153 -10.20 -3.19 -5.03
N THR A 154 -10.43 -4.50 -4.96
CA THR A 154 -9.80 -5.38 -3.97
C THR A 154 -8.29 -5.47 -4.22
N PHE A 155 -7.90 -5.64 -5.47
CA PHE A 155 -6.48 -5.68 -5.86
C PHE A 155 -5.80 -4.33 -5.60
N GLY A 156 -6.43 -3.23 -6.01
CA GLY A 156 -5.93 -1.88 -5.75
C GLY A 156 -5.76 -1.59 -4.26
N LEU A 157 -6.72 -2.03 -3.44
CA LEU A 157 -6.66 -1.87 -1.98
C LEU A 157 -5.52 -2.71 -1.38
N GLY A 158 -5.31 -3.94 -1.86
CA GLY A 158 -4.17 -4.77 -1.47
C GLY A 158 -2.83 -4.11 -1.78
N CYS A 159 -2.67 -3.55 -2.99
CA CYS A 159 -1.48 -2.81 -3.39
C CYS A 159 -1.29 -1.52 -2.58
N ALA A 160 -2.38 -0.81 -2.26
CA ALA A 160 -2.33 0.39 -1.43
C ALA A 160 -1.83 0.09 -0.02
N ILE A 161 -2.30 -0.99 0.60
CA ILE A 161 -1.85 -1.44 1.92
C ILE A 161 -0.37 -1.87 1.87
N ALA A 162 0.02 -2.61 0.83
CA ALA A 162 1.42 -3.00 0.63
C ALA A 162 2.33 -1.78 0.47
N GLY A 163 1.85 -0.72 -0.21
CA GLY A 163 2.56 0.55 -0.36
C GLY A 163 2.75 1.33 0.95
N LEU A 164 1.91 1.07 1.95
CA LEU A 164 2.10 1.65 3.30
C LEU A 164 3.18 0.92 4.10
N GLY A 165 3.45 -0.34 3.77
CA GLY A 165 4.49 -1.15 4.44
C GLY A 165 5.90 -0.94 3.90
N GLY A 166 6.03 -0.32 2.71
CA GLY A 166 7.31 -0.01 2.06
C GLY A 166 7.63 1.47 2.12
#